data_807406358ac61d2898de166de251facd
#
_entry.id   807406358ac61d2898de166de251facd
#
_cell.length_a   1.000
_cell.length_b   1.000
_cell.length_c   1.000
_cell.angle_alpha   90.00
_cell.angle_beta   90.00
_cell.angle_gamma   90.00
#
_symmetry.space_group_name_H-M   'P 1'
#
loop_
_entity.id
_entity.type
_entity.pdbx_description
1 polymer ?
#
loop_
_entity_poly.entity_id
_entity_poly.type
_entity_poly.pdbx_seq_one_letter_code
_entity_poly.pdbx_strand_id
1 'polypeptide(L)'
;MFNHKIIKKKLSRSLSIVSSKNHIDELIFEIYLSIINEQRTKFNDLCIVSNNENIISQLSSKNVKALTFKKLFLEENNSFDLIIILSELNFRDKIEIDLKNIKPILKKEGLLLCSFFSEKNLFNFKNLMNKIEICFFNGISQRFHPIIDIRDIGNLFNQLGYNNTVIQKENFQYQYDSLEQFIIHMRKMAFTNALLTRSNRPLNKKFYLELKKEFIKTLNGNINFEILISCSWKDN
;
A
#
# COMPACT_ATOMS: atom_id res chain seq x y z
N MET A 1 -2.71 11.74 11.50
CA MET A 1 -2.76 10.35 11.95
C MET A 1 -1.38 9.70 11.87
N PHE A 2 -0.62 9.91 10.82
CA PHE A 2 0.71 9.32 10.62
C PHE A 2 1.86 10.25 11.04
N ASN A 3 2.98 9.65 11.49
CA ASN A 3 4.22 10.36 11.74
C ASN A 3 5.07 10.37 10.46
N HIS A 4 4.99 11.45 9.69
CA HIS A 4 5.68 11.58 8.39
C HIS A 4 7.22 11.50 8.48
N LYS A 5 7.83 11.92 9.62
CA LYS A 5 9.29 11.73 9.83
C LYS A 5 9.64 10.24 9.91
N ILE A 6 8.78 9.45 10.57
CA ILE A 6 8.97 8.01 10.69
C ILE A 6 8.72 7.32 9.36
N ILE A 7 7.69 7.71 8.60
CA ILE A 7 7.44 7.18 7.25
C ILE A 7 8.67 7.40 6.38
N LYS A 8 9.18 8.63 6.31
CA LYS A 8 10.39 8.94 5.53
C LYS A 8 11.59 8.07 5.92
N LYS A 9 11.83 7.89 7.24
CA LYS A 9 12.91 7.02 7.74
C LYS A 9 12.70 5.56 7.34
N LYS A 10 11.46 5.07 7.33
CA LYS A 10 11.15 3.69 6.95
C LYS A 10 11.31 3.47 5.45
N LEU A 11 10.85 4.39 4.64
CA LEU A 11 11.04 4.35 3.19
C LEU A 11 12.53 4.39 2.81
N SER A 12 13.34 5.26 3.41
CA SER A 12 14.78 5.28 3.14
C SER A 12 15.47 3.97 3.55
N ARG A 13 15.07 3.37 4.68
CA ARG A 13 15.57 2.06 5.10
C ARG A 13 15.10 0.94 4.18
N SER A 14 13.86 0.97 3.72
CA SER A 14 13.31 0.00 2.76
C SER A 14 14.18 -0.01 1.49
N LEU A 15 14.46 1.15 0.91
CA LEU A 15 15.30 1.28 -0.28
C LEU A 15 16.72 0.74 -0.08
N SER A 16 17.33 0.88 1.12
CA SER A 16 18.66 0.34 1.41
C SER A 16 18.71 -1.19 1.56
N ILE A 17 17.57 -1.85 1.71
CA ILE A 17 17.48 -3.31 1.94
C ILE A 17 17.05 -4.03 0.64
N VAL A 18 16.73 -3.30 -0.43
CA VAL A 18 16.19 -3.87 -1.67
C VAL A 18 17.25 -4.72 -2.37
N SER A 19 17.12 -6.03 -2.21
CA SER A 19 17.73 -7.06 -3.09
C SER A 19 16.87 -8.33 -3.17
N SER A 20 15.55 -8.25 -3.01
CA SER A 20 14.70 -9.44 -3.10
C SER A 20 13.53 -9.23 -4.06
N LYS A 21 13.49 -10.04 -5.10
CA LYS A 21 12.26 -10.43 -5.81
C LYS A 21 11.21 -10.81 -4.76
N ASN A 22 9.97 -10.33 -4.87
CA ASN A 22 8.79 -10.55 -4.00
C ASN A 22 8.43 -9.37 -3.09
N HIS A 23 8.75 -8.16 -3.48
CA HIS A 23 8.13 -6.99 -2.86
C HIS A 23 6.66 -6.92 -3.30
N ILE A 24 5.73 -6.69 -2.38
CA ILE A 24 4.29 -6.67 -2.68
C ILE A 24 3.94 -5.63 -3.76
N ASP A 25 4.67 -4.52 -3.81
CA ASP A 25 4.50 -3.50 -4.84
C ASP A 25 4.87 -4.00 -6.25
N GLU A 26 5.82 -4.95 -6.37
CA GLU A 26 6.15 -5.59 -7.65
C GLU A 26 4.99 -6.47 -8.12
N LEU A 27 4.39 -7.24 -7.21
CA LEU A 27 3.22 -8.07 -7.54
C LEU A 27 1.99 -7.22 -7.89
N ILE A 28 1.75 -6.13 -7.16
CA ILE A 28 0.69 -5.16 -7.51
C ILE A 28 0.95 -4.57 -8.90
N PHE A 29 2.20 -4.24 -9.17
CA PHE A 29 2.59 -3.64 -10.44
C PHE A 29 2.42 -4.61 -11.62
N GLU A 30 2.71 -5.90 -11.46
CA GLU A 30 2.42 -6.93 -12.48
C GLU A 30 0.93 -6.98 -12.83
N ILE A 31 0.05 -6.85 -11.81
CA ILE A 31 -1.40 -6.77 -12.04
C ILE A 31 -1.75 -5.48 -12.81
N TYR A 32 -1.14 -4.35 -12.46
CA TYR A 32 -1.36 -3.11 -13.19
C TYR A 32 -0.90 -3.20 -14.65
N LEU A 33 0.23 -3.85 -14.92
CA LEU A 33 0.68 -4.11 -16.30
C LEU A 33 -0.34 -4.95 -17.08
N SER A 34 -0.93 -5.97 -16.46
CA SER A 34 -2.01 -6.75 -17.08
C SER A 34 -3.20 -5.86 -17.41
N ILE A 35 -3.68 -5.06 -16.44
CA ILE A 35 -4.80 -4.12 -16.66
C ILE A 35 -4.48 -3.13 -17.78
N ILE A 36 -3.26 -2.57 -17.81
CA ILE A 36 -2.84 -1.60 -18.84
C ILE A 36 -2.82 -2.27 -20.23
N ASN A 37 -2.32 -3.49 -20.33
CA ASN A 37 -2.22 -4.21 -21.59
C ASN A 37 -3.60 -4.64 -22.16
N GLU A 38 -4.59 -4.81 -21.32
CA GLU A 38 -5.97 -5.12 -21.69
C GLU A 38 -6.72 -3.88 -22.23
N GLN A 39 -6.22 -2.66 -21.97
CA GLN A 39 -6.86 -1.46 -22.46
C GLN A 39 -6.66 -1.31 -23.98
N ARG A 40 -7.72 -0.88 -24.67
CA ARG A 40 -7.65 -0.54 -26.11
C ARG A 40 -6.87 0.75 -26.36
N THR A 41 -6.83 1.64 -25.40
CA THR A 41 -6.17 2.95 -25.46
C THR A 41 -4.70 2.81 -25.11
N LYS A 42 -3.83 3.42 -25.90
CA LYS A 42 -2.39 3.50 -25.58
C LYS A 42 -2.13 4.73 -24.73
N PHE A 43 -1.49 4.53 -23.60
CA PHE A 43 -1.05 5.61 -22.71
C PHE A 43 0.32 6.13 -23.18
N ASN A 44 0.43 7.45 -23.42
CA ASN A 44 1.65 8.09 -23.89
C ASN A 44 2.37 8.83 -22.76
N ASP A 45 1.62 9.57 -21.93
CA ASP A 45 2.15 10.36 -20.83
C ASP A 45 1.76 9.70 -19.51
N LEU A 46 2.73 9.02 -18.89
CA LEU A 46 2.52 8.19 -17.72
C LEU A 46 3.23 8.77 -16.50
N CYS A 47 2.54 8.83 -15.38
CA CYS A 47 3.13 9.13 -14.08
C CYS A 47 3.09 7.92 -13.17
N ILE A 48 4.21 7.61 -12.51
CA ILE A 48 4.24 6.66 -11.42
C ILE A 48 4.74 7.33 -10.14
N VAL A 49 3.98 7.15 -9.05
CA VAL A 49 4.39 7.58 -7.72
C VAL A 49 5.18 6.45 -7.09
N SER A 50 6.46 6.40 -7.35
CA SER A 50 7.39 5.39 -6.81
C SER A 50 8.83 5.87 -6.91
N ASN A 51 9.68 5.35 -6.02
CA ASN A 51 11.13 5.50 -6.10
C ASN A 51 11.82 4.16 -6.45
N ASN A 52 11.07 3.13 -6.83
CA ASN A 52 11.62 1.82 -7.18
C ASN A 52 11.99 1.78 -8.67
N GLU A 53 13.30 1.86 -8.97
CA GLU A 53 13.81 1.87 -10.35
C GLU A 53 13.47 0.59 -11.12
N ASN A 54 13.38 -0.57 -10.44
CA ASN A 54 13.02 -1.83 -11.07
C ASN A 54 11.57 -1.81 -11.62
N ILE A 55 10.66 -1.15 -10.92
CA ILE A 55 9.27 -0.98 -11.37
C ILE A 55 9.23 0.04 -12.52
N ILE A 56 9.92 1.16 -12.37
CA ILE A 56 9.94 2.25 -13.36
C ILE A 56 10.48 1.76 -14.70
N SER A 57 11.53 0.94 -14.71
CA SER A 57 12.17 0.41 -15.92
C SER A 57 11.30 -0.55 -16.73
N GLN A 58 10.23 -1.10 -16.14
CA GLN A 58 9.30 -1.99 -16.83
C GLN A 58 8.21 -1.24 -17.62
N LEU A 59 8.11 0.07 -17.45
CA LEU A 59 7.12 0.88 -18.14
C LEU A 59 7.61 1.24 -19.56
N SER A 60 6.85 0.85 -20.58
CA SER A 60 7.19 1.03 -22.00
C SER A 60 6.38 2.14 -22.68
N SER A 61 6.05 3.22 -21.97
CA SER A 61 5.39 4.37 -22.58
C SER A 61 6.38 5.40 -23.12
N LYS A 62 5.93 6.32 -24.00
CA LYS A 62 6.80 7.33 -24.63
C LYS A 62 7.37 8.30 -23.58
N ASN A 63 6.54 8.74 -22.65
CA ASN A 63 6.90 9.70 -21.62
C ASN A 63 6.55 9.15 -20.24
N VAL A 64 7.54 8.68 -19.48
CA VAL A 64 7.35 8.20 -18.11
C VAL A 64 7.96 9.19 -17.13
N LYS A 65 7.17 9.71 -16.20
CA LYS A 65 7.65 10.52 -15.07
C LYS A 65 7.50 9.73 -13.76
N ALA A 66 8.61 9.50 -13.08
CA ALA A 66 8.61 8.97 -11.71
C ALA A 66 8.62 10.12 -10.71
N LEU A 67 7.56 10.25 -9.91
CA LEU A 67 7.35 11.39 -9.04
C LEU A 67 7.09 10.94 -7.60
N THR A 68 7.32 11.84 -6.66
CA THR A 68 6.76 11.75 -5.31
C THR A 68 5.41 12.46 -5.26
N PHE A 69 4.56 12.18 -4.27
CA PHE A 69 3.28 12.91 -4.11
C PHE A 69 3.45 14.42 -4.12
N LYS A 70 4.51 14.93 -3.46
CA LYS A 70 4.78 16.36 -3.43
C LYS A 70 5.03 16.94 -4.82
N LYS A 71 5.75 16.23 -5.67
CA LYS A 71 6.02 16.65 -7.05
C LYS A 71 4.82 16.46 -7.95
N LEU A 72 4.04 15.37 -7.76
CA LEU A 72 2.80 15.13 -8.50
C LEU A 72 1.83 16.31 -8.37
N PHE A 73 1.66 16.86 -7.17
CA PHE A 73 0.76 18.01 -6.94
C PHE A 73 1.29 19.35 -7.47
N LEU A 74 2.48 19.38 -8.04
CA LEU A 74 3.04 20.54 -8.74
C LEU A 74 2.89 20.44 -10.27
N GLU A 75 2.43 19.29 -10.79
CA GLU A 75 2.18 19.10 -12.21
C GLU A 75 0.92 19.86 -12.64
N GLU A 76 0.90 20.26 -13.90
CA GLU A 76 -0.23 20.96 -14.50
C GLU A 76 -1.45 20.07 -14.67
N ASN A 77 -2.61 20.67 -14.82
CA ASN A 77 -3.83 19.95 -15.16
C ASN A 77 -3.70 19.28 -16.54
N ASN A 78 -4.36 18.14 -16.71
CA ASN A 78 -4.37 17.36 -17.95
C ASN A 78 -2.96 16.97 -18.45
N SER A 79 -2.07 16.60 -17.53
CA SER A 79 -0.69 16.21 -17.85
C SER A 79 -0.53 14.74 -18.23
N PHE A 80 -1.30 13.83 -17.62
CA PHE A 80 -1.07 12.39 -17.75
C PHE A 80 -2.29 11.62 -18.24
N ASP A 81 -2.05 10.68 -19.17
CA ASP A 81 -3.06 9.69 -19.60
C ASP A 81 -3.25 8.59 -18.54
N LEU A 82 -2.18 8.29 -17.78
CA LEU A 82 -2.15 7.26 -16.76
C LEU A 82 -1.37 7.72 -15.53
N ILE A 83 -1.97 7.59 -14.36
CA ILE A 83 -1.29 7.77 -13.07
C ILE A 83 -1.33 6.45 -12.30
N ILE A 84 -0.17 5.96 -11.87
CA ILE A 84 0.01 4.75 -11.08
C ILE A 84 0.48 5.13 -9.68
N ILE A 85 -0.26 4.68 -8.67
CA ILE A 85 0.11 4.83 -7.26
C ILE A 85 0.04 3.44 -6.61
N LEU A 86 1.17 2.94 -6.18
CA LEU A 86 1.24 1.64 -5.53
C LEU A 86 0.71 1.72 -4.08
N SER A 87 1.53 1.42 -3.10
CA SER A 87 1.10 1.37 -1.69
C SER A 87 1.13 2.70 -0.94
N GLU A 88 1.55 3.81 -1.57
CA GLU A 88 1.81 5.09 -0.91
C GLU A 88 0.56 5.73 -0.30
N LEU A 89 -0.63 5.54 -0.88
CA LEU A 89 -1.89 6.07 -0.34
C LEU A 89 -2.20 5.53 1.06
N ASN A 90 -1.72 4.34 1.41
CA ASN A 90 -1.92 3.75 2.74
C ASN A 90 -1.23 4.51 3.88
N PHE A 91 -0.34 5.45 3.56
CA PHE A 91 0.40 6.28 4.51
C PHE A 91 -0.03 7.75 4.48
N ARG A 92 -1.16 8.04 3.83
CA ARG A 92 -1.71 9.39 3.69
C ARG A 92 -2.79 9.66 4.74
N ASP A 93 -2.78 10.85 5.32
CA ASP A 93 -3.74 11.24 6.37
C ASP A 93 -5.13 11.59 5.78
N LYS A 94 -5.16 12.09 4.54
CA LYS A 94 -6.35 12.64 3.89
C LYS A 94 -6.45 12.14 2.45
N ILE A 95 -6.76 10.85 2.29
CA ILE A 95 -6.84 10.17 0.99
C ILE A 95 -7.86 10.87 0.06
N GLU A 96 -9.00 11.31 0.60
CA GLU A 96 -10.01 12.05 -0.15
C GLU A 96 -9.44 13.31 -0.82
N ILE A 97 -8.68 14.12 -0.06
CA ILE A 97 -8.06 15.35 -0.58
C ILE A 97 -6.99 14.99 -1.63
N ASP A 98 -6.22 13.94 -1.39
CA ASP A 98 -5.19 13.51 -2.33
C ASP A 98 -5.81 13.05 -3.65
N LEU A 99 -6.85 12.21 -3.62
CA LEU A 99 -7.55 11.75 -4.81
C LEU A 99 -8.26 12.91 -5.54
N LYS A 100 -8.87 13.85 -4.79
CA LYS A 100 -9.47 15.07 -5.38
C LYS A 100 -8.43 15.92 -6.12
N ASN A 101 -7.22 16.04 -5.58
CA ASN A 101 -6.14 16.81 -6.21
C ASN A 101 -5.47 16.09 -7.39
N ILE A 102 -5.52 14.75 -7.43
CA ILE A 102 -5.00 13.95 -8.54
C ILE A 102 -5.90 14.05 -9.78
N LYS A 103 -7.22 14.08 -9.59
CA LYS A 103 -8.19 14.06 -10.70
C LYS A 103 -7.92 15.14 -11.77
N PRO A 104 -7.71 16.43 -11.44
CA PRO A 104 -7.43 17.43 -12.47
C PRO A 104 -6.13 17.19 -13.24
N ILE A 105 -5.13 16.53 -12.65
CA ILE A 105 -3.83 16.25 -13.29
C ILE A 105 -3.96 15.18 -14.38
N LEU A 106 -4.94 14.27 -14.26
CA LEU A 106 -5.30 13.35 -15.32
C LEU A 106 -5.86 14.10 -16.51
N LYS A 107 -5.56 13.65 -17.72
CA LYS A 107 -6.23 14.06 -18.95
C LYS A 107 -7.67 13.56 -18.98
N LYS A 108 -8.48 14.06 -19.90
CA LYS A 108 -9.80 13.48 -20.19
C LYS A 108 -9.65 12.01 -20.55
N GLU A 109 -10.54 11.17 -20.04
CA GLU A 109 -10.46 9.71 -20.17
C GLU A 109 -9.15 9.11 -19.64
N GLY A 110 -8.42 9.83 -18.79
CA GLY A 110 -7.22 9.34 -18.14
C GLY A 110 -7.53 8.34 -17.04
N LEU A 111 -6.65 7.37 -16.86
CA LEU A 111 -6.76 6.26 -15.92
C LEU A 111 -5.95 6.52 -14.65
N LEU A 112 -6.56 6.28 -13.50
CA LEU A 112 -5.89 6.19 -12.20
C LEU A 112 -5.88 4.74 -11.71
N LEU A 113 -4.68 4.20 -11.48
CA LEU A 113 -4.46 2.92 -10.82
C LEU A 113 -3.89 3.16 -9.43
N CYS A 114 -4.54 2.68 -8.39
CA CYS A 114 -4.01 2.76 -7.03
C CYS A 114 -4.43 1.58 -6.16
N SER A 115 -3.68 1.34 -5.07
CA SER A 115 -3.93 0.22 -4.18
C SER A 115 -4.05 0.64 -2.71
N PHE A 116 -4.86 -0.13 -1.97
CA PHE A 116 -5.15 0.11 -0.57
C PHE A 116 -5.07 -1.20 0.23
N PHE A 117 -4.72 -1.10 1.50
CA PHE A 117 -4.87 -2.23 2.42
C PHE A 117 -6.34 -2.49 2.72
N SER A 118 -6.78 -3.70 2.45
CA SER A 118 -8.12 -4.16 2.78
C SER A 118 -8.30 -4.39 4.28
N GLU A 119 -9.54 -4.47 4.73
CA GLU A 119 -9.90 -4.81 6.11
C GLU A 119 -9.31 -6.15 6.59
N LYS A 120 -9.16 -7.12 5.68
CA LYS A 120 -8.60 -8.45 5.97
C LYS A 120 -7.08 -8.53 5.80
N ASN A 121 -6.44 -7.40 5.44
CA ASN A 121 -4.98 -7.38 5.37
C ASN A 121 -4.35 -7.74 6.71
N LEU A 122 -3.48 -8.77 6.73
CA LEU A 122 -2.84 -9.31 7.93
C LEU A 122 -3.81 -9.81 9.01
N PHE A 123 -5.05 -10.17 8.67
CA PHE A 123 -6.13 -10.45 9.61
C PHE A 123 -5.74 -11.48 10.68
N ASN A 124 -5.21 -12.63 10.27
CA ASN A 124 -4.83 -13.70 11.21
C ASN A 124 -3.71 -13.26 12.15
N PHE A 125 -2.72 -12.52 11.65
CA PHE A 125 -1.63 -11.99 12.48
C PHE A 125 -2.13 -10.90 13.44
N LYS A 126 -3.03 -10.01 13.00
CA LYS A 126 -3.67 -9.00 13.87
C LYS A 126 -4.41 -9.67 15.03
N ASN A 127 -5.20 -10.69 14.74
CA ASN A 127 -5.96 -11.44 15.75
C ASN A 127 -5.03 -12.13 16.75
N LEU A 128 -3.98 -12.78 16.28
CA LEU A 128 -2.96 -13.39 17.14
C LEU A 128 -2.31 -12.35 18.04
N MET A 129 -1.86 -11.24 17.48
CA MET A 129 -1.24 -10.14 18.22
C MET A 129 -2.18 -9.59 19.29
N ASN A 130 -3.44 -9.30 18.93
CA ASN A 130 -4.44 -8.77 19.86
C ASN A 130 -4.72 -9.74 21.02
N LYS A 131 -4.85 -11.04 20.72
CA LYS A 131 -5.06 -12.09 21.74
C LYS A 131 -3.93 -12.10 22.76
N ILE A 132 -2.68 -12.04 22.31
CA ILE A 132 -1.52 -12.04 23.20
C ILE A 132 -1.44 -10.72 23.97
N GLU A 133 -1.74 -9.57 23.35
CA GLU A 133 -1.75 -8.26 24.05
C GLU A 133 -2.76 -8.23 25.20
N ILE A 134 -3.95 -8.75 25.00
CA ILE A 134 -4.97 -8.85 26.06
C ILE A 134 -4.41 -9.63 27.26
N CYS A 135 -3.77 -10.77 27.01
CA CYS A 135 -3.19 -11.59 28.08
C CYS A 135 -2.04 -10.91 28.85
N PHE A 136 -1.23 -10.08 28.16
CA PHE A 136 -0.05 -9.47 28.76
C PHE A 136 -0.28 -8.07 29.34
N PHE A 137 -1.23 -7.31 28.76
CA PHE A 137 -1.40 -5.89 29.04
C PHE A 137 -2.84 -5.49 29.39
N ASN A 138 -3.76 -6.45 29.49
CA ASN A 138 -5.20 -6.23 29.72
C ASN A 138 -5.83 -5.21 28.73
N GLY A 139 -5.31 -5.13 27.51
CA GLY A 139 -5.79 -4.21 26.50
C GLY A 139 -5.08 -4.37 25.17
N ILE A 140 -5.58 -3.66 24.14
CA ILE A 140 -5.05 -3.70 22.78
C ILE A 140 -4.46 -2.33 22.44
N SER A 141 -3.24 -2.33 21.89
CA SER A 141 -2.59 -1.14 21.39
C SER A 141 -2.84 -0.99 19.88
N GLN A 142 -2.93 0.24 19.39
CA GLN A 142 -3.04 0.50 17.96
C GLN A 142 -1.68 0.25 17.27
N ARG A 143 -1.48 -0.96 16.77
CA ARG A 143 -0.21 -1.38 16.12
C ARG A 143 -0.27 -1.40 14.61
N PHE A 144 -1.45 -1.47 14.04
CA PHE A 144 -1.66 -1.58 12.60
C PHE A 144 -2.25 -0.28 12.05
N HIS A 145 -1.93 0.01 10.80
CA HIS A 145 -2.53 1.13 10.09
C HIS A 145 -4.05 0.95 10.03
N PRO A 146 -4.81 2.05 10.01
CA PRO A 146 -6.21 2.00 9.65
C PRO A 146 -6.37 1.37 8.29
N ILE A 147 -7.46 0.69 8.13
CA ILE A 147 -7.84 -0.04 6.93
C ILE A 147 -9.13 0.57 6.39
N ILE A 148 -9.34 0.43 5.11
CA ILE A 148 -10.49 0.99 4.43
C ILE A 148 -11.33 -0.16 3.88
N ASP A 149 -12.64 -0.09 4.06
CA ASP A 149 -13.59 -1.03 3.45
C ASP A 149 -13.67 -0.78 1.93
N ILE A 150 -13.87 -1.85 1.16
CA ILE A 150 -13.99 -1.77 -0.29
C ILE A 150 -15.15 -0.87 -0.72
N ARG A 151 -16.26 -0.88 0.03
CA ARG A 151 -17.44 -0.06 -0.24
C ARG A 151 -17.15 1.42 -0.02
N ASP A 152 -16.39 1.75 1.04
CA ASP A 152 -16.01 3.11 1.35
C ASP A 152 -15.10 3.69 0.26
N ILE A 153 -14.15 2.88 -0.25
CA ILE A 153 -13.31 3.29 -1.38
C ILE A 153 -14.15 3.51 -2.64
N GLY A 154 -15.06 2.59 -2.99
CA GLY A 154 -15.93 2.74 -4.15
C GLY A 154 -16.81 3.98 -4.06
N ASN A 155 -17.43 4.23 -2.90
CA ASN A 155 -18.22 5.42 -2.65
C ASN A 155 -17.38 6.69 -2.76
N LEU A 156 -16.15 6.68 -2.23
CA LEU A 156 -15.24 7.82 -2.29
C LEU A 156 -14.90 8.19 -3.74
N PHE A 157 -14.55 7.23 -4.59
CA PHE A 157 -14.28 7.47 -6.00
C PHE A 157 -15.50 8.07 -6.71
N ASN A 158 -16.69 7.51 -6.48
CA ASN A 158 -17.93 8.02 -7.04
C ASN A 158 -18.23 9.46 -6.58
N GLN A 159 -18.07 9.77 -5.29
CA GLN A 159 -18.26 11.12 -4.74
C GLN A 159 -17.29 12.14 -5.31
N LEU A 160 -16.07 11.71 -5.63
CA LEU A 160 -15.05 12.55 -6.28
C LEU A 160 -15.28 12.68 -7.80
N GLY A 161 -16.32 12.00 -8.33
CA GLY A 161 -16.70 12.05 -9.74
C GLY A 161 -15.73 11.27 -10.64
N TYR A 162 -15.05 10.25 -10.16
CA TYR A 162 -14.39 9.29 -11.01
C TYR A 162 -15.43 8.34 -11.62
N ASN A 163 -15.23 7.96 -12.88
CA ASN A 163 -16.14 7.07 -13.62
C ASN A 163 -15.55 5.66 -13.75
N ASN A 164 -16.43 4.71 -14.06
CA ASN A 164 -16.07 3.31 -14.35
C ASN A 164 -15.12 2.72 -13.31
N THR A 165 -15.31 3.09 -12.03
CA THR A 165 -14.46 2.60 -10.96
C THR A 165 -14.67 1.10 -10.74
N VAL A 166 -13.62 0.33 -10.93
CA VAL A 166 -13.57 -1.10 -10.62
C VAL A 166 -12.59 -1.30 -9.48
N ILE A 167 -13.00 -2.03 -8.45
CA ILE A 167 -12.15 -2.38 -7.32
C ILE A 167 -12.17 -3.88 -7.15
N GLN A 168 -10.99 -4.50 -7.19
CA GLN A 168 -10.81 -5.93 -6.98
C GLN A 168 -9.97 -6.20 -5.74
N LYS A 169 -10.17 -7.37 -5.13
CA LYS A 169 -9.40 -7.85 -3.99
C LYS A 169 -8.36 -8.83 -4.48
N GLU A 170 -7.11 -8.58 -4.11
CA GLU A 170 -6.00 -9.48 -4.37
C GLU A 170 -5.44 -10.03 -3.06
N ASN A 171 -5.09 -11.31 -3.07
CA ASN A 171 -4.59 -12.03 -1.91
C ASN A 171 -3.19 -12.58 -2.20
N PHE A 172 -2.19 -12.06 -1.50
CA PHE A 172 -0.82 -12.52 -1.58
C PHE A 172 -0.49 -13.33 -0.33
N GLN A 173 -0.31 -14.64 -0.49
CA GLN A 173 0.01 -15.54 0.60
C GLN A 173 1.52 -15.75 0.68
N TYR A 174 2.07 -15.57 1.88
CA TYR A 174 3.47 -15.81 2.18
C TYR A 174 3.59 -16.77 3.34
N GLN A 175 4.58 -17.66 3.24
CA GLN A 175 4.97 -18.53 4.32
C GLN A 175 6.35 -18.15 4.84
N TYR A 176 6.46 -18.01 6.15
CA TYR A 176 7.67 -17.62 6.85
C TYR A 176 8.10 -18.70 7.83
N ASP A 177 9.38 -19.05 7.85
CA ASP A 177 9.92 -20.01 8.80
C ASP A 177 9.99 -19.45 10.23
N SER A 178 9.93 -18.13 10.38
CA SER A 178 10.00 -17.47 11.68
C SER A 178 9.33 -16.10 11.70
N LEU A 179 8.96 -15.65 12.91
CA LEU A 179 8.47 -14.29 13.13
C LEU A 179 9.50 -13.23 12.72
N GLU A 180 10.78 -13.52 12.87
CA GLU A 180 11.88 -12.62 12.49
C GLU A 180 11.91 -12.37 10.98
N GLN A 181 11.76 -13.42 10.17
CA GLN A 181 11.66 -13.29 8.71
C GLN A 181 10.46 -12.41 8.31
N PHE A 182 9.30 -12.66 8.88
CA PHE A 182 8.12 -11.83 8.66
C PHE A 182 8.37 -10.36 9.03
N ILE A 183 8.94 -10.08 10.20
CA ILE A 183 9.26 -8.71 10.63
C ILE A 183 10.27 -8.05 9.67
N ILE A 184 11.26 -8.78 9.20
CA ILE A 184 12.23 -8.27 8.20
C ILE A 184 11.51 -7.93 6.90
N HIS A 185 10.62 -8.79 6.42
CA HIS A 185 9.82 -8.53 5.22
C HIS A 185 8.94 -7.28 5.40
N MET A 186 8.22 -7.13 6.51
CA MET A 186 7.45 -5.93 6.83
C MET A 186 8.31 -4.65 6.86
N ARG A 187 9.57 -4.75 7.29
CA ARG A 187 10.52 -3.63 7.27
C ARG A 187 11.00 -3.30 5.87
N LYS A 188 11.20 -4.30 5.02
CA LYS A 188 11.56 -4.12 3.61
C LYS A 188 10.46 -3.40 2.84
N MET A 189 9.21 -3.74 3.11
CA MET A 189 8.03 -3.10 2.51
C MET A 189 7.69 -1.73 3.13
N ALA A 190 8.41 -1.26 4.16
CA ALA A 190 8.05 -0.09 4.97
C ALA A 190 6.68 -0.19 5.69
N PHE A 191 6.06 -1.36 5.76
CA PHE A 191 4.69 -1.61 6.28
C PHE A 191 4.61 -1.71 7.81
N THR A 192 5.67 -1.39 8.54
CA THR A 192 5.64 -1.35 10.00
C THR A 192 4.92 -0.11 10.52
N ASN A 193 4.41 -0.16 11.77
CA ASN A 193 3.63 0.91 12.38
C ASN A 193 4.29 2.30 12.33
N ALA A 194 3.63 3.26 11.68
CA ALA A 194 4.05 4.66 11.55
C ALA A 194 3.05 5.66 12.16
N LEU A 195 2.12 5.20 13.00
CA LEU A 195 1.11 6.03 13.64
C LEU A 195 1.75 6.99 14.67
N LEU A 196 1.15 8.15 14.85
CA LEU A 196 1.52 9.10 15.92
C LEU A 196 1.25 8.48 17.31
N THR A 197 0.17 7.70 17.43
CA THR A 197 -0.25 7.01 18.65
C THR A 197 0.56 5.76 19.00
N ARG A 198 1.53 5.39 18.14
CA ARG A 198 2.34 4.19 18.40
C ARG A 198 3.09 4.28 19.73
N SER A 199 3.13 3.18 20.45
CA SER A 199 3.98 3.08 21.64
C SER A 199 5.47 3.20 21.25
N ASN A 200 6.21 4.04 21.98
CA ASN A 200 7.68 4.13 21.88
C ASN A 200 8.39 3.15 22.84
N ARG A 201 7.64 2.44 23.68
CA ARG A 201 8.22 1.45 24.60
C ARG A 201 8.71 0.23 23.82
N PRO A 202 9.88 -0.33 24.13
CA PRO A 202 10.33 -1.59 23.58
C PRO A 202 9.31 -2.68 23.90
N LEU A 203 9.18 -3.67 22.98
CA LEU A 203 8.37 -4.85 23.27
C LEU A 203 8.93 -5.58 24.48
N ASN A 204 8.06 -5.98 25.40
CA ASN A 204 8.42 -6.84 26.51
C ASN A 204 8.99 -8.17 25.97
N LYS A 205 10.13 -8.61 26.49
CA LYS A 205 10.80 -9.84 26.05
C LYS A 205 9.89 -11.07 26.17
N LYS A 206 9.12 -11.19 27.26
CA LYS A 206 8.17 -12.30 27.45
C LYS A 206 7.06 -12.27 26.40
N PHE A 207 6.49 -11.09 26.13
CA PHE A 207 5.50 -10.91 25.07
C PHE A 207 6.05 -11.31 23.68
N TYR A 208 7.27 -10.89 23.35
CA TYR A 208 7.90 -11.23 22.09
C TYR A 208 8.14 -12.73 21.94
N LEU A 209 8.61 -13.40 22.98
CA LEU A 209 8.82 -14.85 22.98
C LEU A 209 7.52 -15.63 22.81
N GLU A 210 6.43 -15.19 23.47
CA GLU A 210 5.13 -15.81 23.29
C GLU A 210 4.58 -15.59 21.88
N LEU A 211 4.71 -14.37 21.33
CA LEU A 211 4.31 -14.07 19.95
C LEU A 211 5.09 -14.95 18.96
N LYS A 212 6.40 -15.11 19.17
CA LYS A 212 7.24 -15.97 18.31
C LYS A 212 6.79 -17.43 18.33
N LYS A 213 6.50 -17.97 19.51
CA LYS A 213 5.99 -19.33 19.69
C LYS A 213 4.64 -19.53 19.02
N GLU A 214 3.69 -18.63 19.30
CA GLU A 214 2.33 -18.73 18.77
C GLU A 214 2.25 -18.42 17.27
N PHE A 215 3.17 -17.64 16.71
CA PHE A 215 3.27 -17.38 15.27
C PHE A 215 3.42 -18.67 14.45
N ILE A 216 4.30 -19.56 14.87
CA ILE A 216 4.48 -20.86 14.21
C ILE A 216 3.36 -21.82 14.60
N LYS A 217 3.02 -21.92 15.89
CA LYS A 217 2.04 -22.89 16.40
C LYS A 217 0.64 -22.64 15.82
N THR A 218 0.20 -21.38 15.75
CA THR A 218 -1.17 -21.02 15.38
C THR A 218 -1.32 -20.70 13.89
N LEU A 219 -0.34 -20.02 13.30
CA LEU A 219 -0.39 -19.57 11.90
C LEU A 219 0.43 -20.47 10.96
N ASN A 220 1.25 -21.39 11.49
CA ASN A 220 2.24 -22.15 10.71
C ASN A 220 3.08 -21.24 9.78
N GLY A 221 3.37 -20.02 10.24
CA GLY A 221 4.08 -19.01 9.45
C GLY A 221 3.30 -18.42 8.26
N ASN A 222 2.03 -18.80 8.07
CA ASN A 222 1.22 -18.31 6.95
C ASN A 222 0.66 -16.92 7.22
N ILE A 223 0.98 -15.99 6.34
CA ILE A 223 0.50 -14.60 6.37
C ILE A 223 -0.16 -14.27 5.04
N ASN A 224 -1.34 -13.68 5.12
CA ASN A 224 -2.07 -13.18 3.97
C ASN A 224 -2.08 -11.66 3.94
N PHE A 225 -1.63 -11.09 2.82
CA PHE A 225 -1.79 -9.68 2.49
C PHE A 225 -2.96 -9.53 1.54
N GLU A 226 -4.06 -8.96 2.02
CA GLU A 226 -5.21 -8.63 1.18
C GLU A 226 -5.14 -7.15 0.79
N ILE A 227 -5.09 -6.92 -0.52
CA ILE A 227 -4.94 -5.58 -1.12
C ILE A 227 -6.16 -5.31 -2.00
N LEU A 228 -6.69 -4.09 -1.93
CA LEU A 228 -7.65 -3.57 -2.88
C LEU A 228 -6.89 -2.88 -4.01
N ILE A 229 -7.17 -3.30 -5.23
CA ILE A 229 -6.65 -2.68 -6.45
C ILE A 229 -7.79 -1.92 -7.10
N SER A 230 -7.63 -0.62 -7.27
CA SER A 230 -8.63 0.24 -7.89
C SER A 230 -8.17 0.74 -9.25
N CYS A 231 -9.11 0.71 -10.18
CA CYS A 231 -9.01 1.20 -11.54
C CYS A 231 -10.14 2.21 -11.74
N SER A 232 -9.82 3.49 -11.97
CA SER A 232 -10.80 4.57 -12.01
C SER A 232 -10.46 5.57 -13.10
N TRP A 233 -11.47 6.07 -13.82
CA TRP A 233 -11.29 6.94 -14.96
C TRP A 233 -11.75 8.37 -14.64
N LYS A 234 -11.06 9.37 -15.23
CA LYS A 234 -11.55 10.74 -15.24
C LYS A 234 -12.59 10.91 -16.34
N ASP A 235 -13.66 11.64 -16.04
CA ASP A 235 -14.70 12.00 -16.99
C ASP A 235 -14.17 12.77 -18.22
N ASN A 236 -14.98 12.78 -19.27
CA ASN A 236 -14.81 13.63 -20.44
C ASN A 236 -14.92 15.13 -20.14
#